data_8b29a3134a0efd5694a574c188f2963a
#
_entry.id   8b29a3134a0efd5694a574c188f2963a
#
_cell.length_a   1.000
_cell.length_b   1.000
_cell.length_c   1.000
_cell.angle_alpha   90.00
_cell.angle_beta   90.00
_cell.angle_gamma   90.00
#
_symmetry.space_group_name_H-M   'P 1'
#
loop_
_entity.id
_entity.type
_entity.pdbx_description
1 polymer ?
#
loop_
_entity_poly.entity_id
_entity_poly.type
_entity_poly.pdbx_seq_one_letter_code
_entity_poly.pdbx_strand_id
1 'polypeptide(L)'
;MDHKILNKVRRSTRLMVRKFGFMNRTLAGTEYSPSAVHALLEIDELGQCTAKRLSERLYLEKSSISRMISSLIRKGEIQDYRSQNDGREKLLILSRQGIDTVSKIHAFGNTQAAKALEKMDDESLKVAIQGLDLYASSLLPDREISISNEITIHEGYENKLIGTITSLHSEIYSEIAGFGAYFEALVGRNFSEFIMNIDNINNQTWYAKQNEKIVGGISIDGNDLEEGQAHLRWFVVDPTIQSKGIGKLLMLKAMQYCEERDFKEVHLWTFKGLEAARKLYERNKFELVHEEWGTRYGAKVLERKYVRVLS
;
A
#
# COMPACT_ATOMS: atom_id res chain seq x y z
N MET A 1 19.89 13.95 -29.71
CA MET A 1 18.60 13.20 -29.74
C MET A 1 17.84 13.62 -31.00
N ASP A 2 17.27 12.66 -31.75
CA ASP A 2 16.55 12.92 -33.00
C ASP A 2 15.27 13.73 -32.76
N HIS A 3 15.11 14.85 -33.51
CA HIS A 3 13.93 15.71 -33.47
C HIS A 3 12.60 14.96 -33.76
N LYS A 4 12.65 13.90 -34.59
CA LYS A 4 11.46 13.09 -34.86
C LYS A 4 11.00 12.32 -33.65
N ILE A 5 11.94 11.78 -32.85
CA ILE A 5 11.63 11.09 -31.58
C ILE A 5 11.01 12.05 -30.59
N LEU A 6 11.62 13.23 -30.38
CA LEU A 6 11.09 14.26 -29.48
C LEU A 6 9.67 14.69 -29.87
N ASN A 7 9.42 14.90 -31.14
CA ASN A 7 8.08 15.29 -31.62
C ASN A 7 7.04 14.19 -31.41
N LYS A 8 7.41 12.92 -31.58
CA LYS A 8 6.51 11.78 -31.35
C LYS A 8 6.12 11.69 -29.87
N VAL A 9 7.10 11.75 -28.96
CA VAL A 9 6.84 11.74 -27.51
C VAL A 9 5.94 12.92 -27.10
N ARG A 10 6.28 14.15 -27.48
CA ARG A 10 5.49 15.34 -27.17
C ARG A 10 4.06 15.27 -27.71
N ARG A 11 3.86 14.69 -28.90
CA ARG A 11 2.51 14.50 -29.47
C ARG A 11 1.70 13.51 -28.63
N SER A 12 2.29 12.39 -28.23
CA SER A 12 1.64 11.37 -27.41
C SER A 12 1.27 11.93 -26.02
N THR A 13 2.19 12.61 -25.35
CA THR A 13 1.94 13.25 -24.05
C THR A 13 0.79 14.26 -24.13
N ARG A 14 0.78 15.14 -25.14
CA ARG A 14 -0.34 16.10 -25.33
C ARG A 14 -1.67 15.41 -25.58
N LEU A 15 -1.66 14.28 -26.30
CA LEU A 15 -2.88 13.50 -26.52
C LEU A 15 -3.41 12.92 -25.19
N MET A 16 -2.54 12.34 -24.37
CA MET A 16 -2.89 11.81 -23.03
C MET A 16 -3.50 12.88 -22.16
N VAL A 17 -2.83 14.05 -22.01
CA VAL A 17 -3.34 15.18 -21.20
C VAL A 17 -4.76 15.58 -21.62
N ARG A 18 -5.03 15.66 -22.93
CA ARG A 18 -6.36 16.00 -23.44
C ARG A 18 -7.37 14.89 -23.21
N LYS A 19 -7.00 13.62 -23.46
CA LYS A 19 -7.92 12.48 -23.35
C LYS A 19 -8.24 12.12 -21.90
N PHE A 20 -7.32 12.34 -20.97
CA PHE A 20 -7.56 12.18 -19.53
C PHE A 20 -8.34 13.34 -18.91
N GLY A 21 -8.64 14.38 -19.67
CA GLY A 21 -9.51 15.47 -19.23
C GLY A 21 -8.83 16.55 -18.39
N PHE A 22 -7.48 16.60 -18.34
CA PHE A 22 -6.74 17.62 -17.58
C PHE A 22 -6.96 19.06 -18.08
N MET A 23 -7.49 19.22 -19.29
CA MET A 23 -7.85 20.53 -19.84
C MET A 23 -9.28 20.97 -19.49
N ASN A 24 -10.05 20.10 -18.84
CA ASN A 24 -11.40 20.41 -18.42
C ASN A 24 -11.41 21.23 -17.11
N ARG A 25 -12.50 21.94 -16.86
CA ARG A 25 -12.69 22.66 -15.60
C ARG A 25 -12.77 21.73 -14.38
N THR A 26 -13.29 20.53 -14.58
CA THR A 26 -13.46 19.50 -13.57
C THR A 26 -12.92 18.17 -14.08
N LEU A 27 -12.54 17.26 -13.18
CA LEU A 27 -11.92 15.98 -13.52
C LEU A 27 -12.64 14.80 -12.85
N ALA A 28 -12.50 13.62 -13.43
CA ALA A 28 -12.96 12.33 -12.90
C ALA A 28 -14.46 12.28 -12.54
N GLY A 29 -15.31 12.99 -13.28
CA GLY A 29 -16.75 13.03 -13.00
C GLY A 29 -17.11 13.78 -11.70
N THR A 30 -16.16 14.48 -11.09
CA THR A 30 -16.36 15.26 -9.88
C THR A 30 -16.60 16.74 -10.21
N GLU A 31 -16.96 17.53 -9.21
CA GLU A 31 -17.01 18.99 -9.31
C GLU A 31 -15.65 19.68 -9.09
N TYR A 32 -14.59 18.89 -8.89
CA TYR A 32 -13.26 19.38 -8.52
C TYR A 32 -12.38 19.64 -9.74
N SER A 33 -11.53 20.67 -9.63
CA SER A 33 -10.49 20.94 -10.63
C SER A 33 -9.48 19.77 -10.67
N PRO A 34 -8.75 19.59 -11.79
CA PRO A 34 -7.70 18.57 -11.87
C PRO A 34 -6.71 18.60 -10.70
N SER A 35 -6.25 19.79 -10.31
CA SER A 35 -5.32 19.93 -9.18
C SER A 35 -5.93 19.49 -7.83
N ALA A 36 -7.23 19.76 -7.61
CA ALA A 36 -7.91 19.32 -6.39
C ALA A 36 -8.13 17.80 -6.38
N VAL A 37 -8.44 17.20 -7.52
CA VAL A 37 -8.52 15.73 -7.66
C VAL A 37 -7.18 15.09 -7.33
N HIS A 38 -6.08 15.62 -7.90
CA HIS A 38 -4.75 15.12 -7.58
C HIS A 38 -4.36 15.32 -6.11
N ALA A 39 -4.77 16.44 -5.49
CA ALA A 39 -4.53 16.65 -4.08
C ALA A 39 -5.20 15.58 -3.20
N LEU A 40 -6.44 15.21 -3.51
CA LEU A 40 -7.15 14.15 -2.81
C LEU A 40 -6.46 12.78 -2.99
N LEU A 41 -6.02 12.46 -4.21
CA LEU A 41 -5.28 11.24 -4.49
C LEU A 41 -3.94 11.18 -3.75
N GLU A 42 -3.17 12.29 -3.72
CA GLU A 42 -1.90 12.37 -2.98
C GLU A 42 -2.09 12.21 -1.46
N ILE A 43 -3.15 12.81 -0.90
CA ILE A 43 -3.46 12.64 0.53
C ILE A 43 -3.87 11.19 0.83
N ASP A 44 -4.59 10.53 -0.06
CA ASP A 44 -4.93 9.11 0.08
C ASP A 44 -3.71 8.22 0.04
N GLU A 45 -2.84 8.43 -0.95
CA GLU A 45 -1.60 7.65 -1.12
C GLU A 45 -0.68 7.77 0.10
N LEU A 46 -0.51 8.99 0.62
CA LEU A 46 0.36 9.26 1.78
C LEU A 46 -0.32 8.93 3.13
N GLY A 47 -1.64 8.72 3.15
CA GLY A 47 -2.45 8.56 4.36
C GLY A 47 -2.58 9.85 5.17
N GLN A 48 -1.52 10.65 5.25
CA GLN A 48 -1.46 11.99 5.83
C GLN A 48 -0.29 12.78 5.24
N CYS A 49 -0.45 14.08 5.08
CA CYS A 49 0.65 14.93 4.59
C CYS A 49 0.52 16.37 5.07
N THR A 50 1.60 17.14 4.92
CA THR A 50 1.61 18.59 5.16
C THR A 50 1.29 19.35 3.88
N ALA A 51 0.84 20.61 4.02
CA ALA A 51 0.66 21.49 2.87
C ALA A 51 1.96 21.69 2.06
N LYS A 52 3.11 21.68 2.74
CA LYS A 52 4.44 21.75 2.09
C LYS A 52 4.67 20.52 1.22
N ARG A 53 4.45 19.31 1.75
CA ARG A 53 4.63 18.05 1.00
C ARG A 53 3.70 18.00 -0.21
N LEU A 54 2.45 18.45 -0.05
CA LEU A 54 1.48 18.51 -1.15
C LEU A 54 1.91 19.51 -2.24
N SER A 55 2.50 20.66 -1.86
CA SER A 55 3.08 21.65 -2.79
C SER A 55 4.21 21.06 -3.63
N GLU A 56 5.11 20.32 -2.99
CA GLU A 56 6.23 19.63 -3.65
C GLU A 56 5.74 18.55 -4.63
N ARG A 57 4.79 17.71 -4.22
CA ARG A 57 4.25 16.61 -5.04
C ARG A 57 3.44 17.08 -6.24
N LEU A 58 2.70 18.17 -6.10
CA LEU A 58 1.84 18.72 -7.16
C LEU A 58 2.52 19.78 -8.02
N TYR A 59 3.76 20.14 -7.69
CA TYR A 59 4.49 21.25 -8.36
C TYR A 59 3.68 22.55 -8.40
N LEU A 60 2.95 22.84 -7.30
CA LEU A 60 2.11 24.03 -7.17
C LEU A 60 2.67 24.97 -6.11
N GLU A 61 2.49 26.28 -6.34
CA GLU A 61 2.89 27.31 -5.38
C GLU A 61 2.07 27.25 -4.08
N LYS A 62 2.70 27.63 -2.96
CA LYS A 62 2.11 27.63 -1.62
C LYS A 62 0.76 28.35 -1.55
N SER A 63 0.61 29.48 -2.26
CA SER A 63 -0.63 30.24 -2.30
C SER A 63 -1.79 29.49 -2.96
N SER A 64 -1.52 28.72 -4.01
CA SER A 64 -2.48 27.87 -4.72
C SER A 64 -2.88 26.67 -3.86
N ILE A 65 -1.91 26.03 -3.22
CA ILE A 65 -2.13 24.93 -2.28
C ILE A 65 -2.99 25.38 -1.09
N SER A 66 -2.68 26.52 -0.48
CA SER A 66 -3.44 27.04 0.67
C SER A 66 -4.91 27.28 0.32
N ARG A 67 -5.20 27.92 -0.82
CA ARG A 67 -6.57 28.13 -1.31
C ARG A 67 -7.31 26.83 -1.60
N MET A 68 -6.62 25.88 -2.22
CA MET A 68 -7.18 24.57 -2.54
C MET A 68 -7.50 23.77 -1.27
N ILE A 69 -6.57 23.69 -0.31
CA ILE A 69 -6.78 23.04 1.00
C ILE A 69 -7.98 23.66 1.72
N SER A 70 -8.05 25.01 1.81
CA SER A 70 -9.16 25.70 2.45
C SER A 70 -10.50 25.38 1.78
N SER A 71 -10.52 25.22 0.46
CA SER A 71 -11.70 24.83 -0.30
C SER A 71 -12.12 23.39 0.00
N LEU A 72 -11.16 22.44 0.02
CA LEU A 72 -11.42 21.01 0.31
C LEU A 72 -11.88 20.80 1.75
N ILE A 73 -11.31 21.53 2.73
CA ILE A 73 -11.79 21.50 4.13
C ILE A 73 -13.23 22.01 4.21
N ARG A 74 -13.55 23.15 3.60
CA ARG A 74 -14.90 23.73 3.60
C ARG A 74 -15.94 22.82 2.94
N LYS A 75 -15.53 22.03 1.95
CA LYS A 75 -16.37 21.04 1.29
C LYS A 75 -16.44 19.71 2.04
N GLY A 76 -15.74 19.58 3.16
CA GLY A 76 -15.74 18.38 3.98
C GLY A 76 -14.94 17.20 3.44
N GLU A 77 -14.10 17.39 2.41
CA GLU A 77 -13.30 16.31 1.82
C GLU A 77 -12.08 15.96 2.64
N ILE A 78 -11.44 16.96 3.26
CA ILE A 78 -10.25 16.76 4.09
C ILE A 78 -10.42 17.43 5.45
N GLN A 79 -9.64 16.94 6.42
CA GLN A 79 -9.53 17.50 7.75
C GLN A 79 -8.08 17.86 8.03
N ASP A 80 -7.86 18.92 8.83
CA ASP A 80 -6.55 19.27 9.32
C ASP A 80 -6.48 19.06 10.85
N TYR A 81 -5.33 18.60 11.34
CA TYR A 81 -5.07 18.49 12.77
C TYR A 81 -3.60 18.85 13.05
N ARG A 82 -3.32 19.22 14.29
CA ARG A 82 -1.96 19.55 14.69
C ARG A 82 -1.14 18.27 14.88
N SER A 83 0.08 18.27 14.36
CA SER A 83 1.04 17.18 14.59
C SER A 83 1.34 17.07 16.09
N GLN A 84 1.37 15.83 16.60
CA GLN A 84 1.78 15.57 17.99
C GLN A 84 3.29 15.79 18.20
N ASN A 85 4.09 15.69 17.13
CA ASN A 85 5.55 15.82 17.19
C ASN A 85 6.04 17.26 17.02
N ASP A 86 5.30 18.10 16.26
CA ASP A 86 5.55 19.53 16.13
C ASP A 86 4.21 20.27 16.06
N GLY A 87 3.81 20.90 17.15
CA GLY A 87 2.54 21.62 17.27
C GLY A 87 2.36 22.80 16.29
N ARG A 88 3.40 23.15 15.54
CA ARG A 88 3.36 24.19 14.50
C ARG A 88 2.95 23.63 13.13
N GLU A 89 3.08 22.32 12.93
CA GLU A 89 2.79 21.67 11.66
C GLU A 89 1.37 21.10 11.62
N LYS A 90 0.63 21.44 10.55
CA LYS A 90 -0.72 20.92 10.30
C LYS A 90 -0.62 19.73 9.34
N LEU A 91 -1.20 18.62 9.75
CA LEU A 91 -1.35 17.41 8.94
C LEU A 91 -2.75 17.37 8.33
N LEU A 92 -2.80 17.01 7.07
CA LEU A 92 -4.01 16.85 6.26
C LEU A 92 -4.33 15.37 6.11
N ILE A 93 -5.58 15.00 6.32
CA ILE A 93 -6.09 13.64 6.09
C ILE A 93 -7.41 13.72 5.32
N LEU A 94 -7.77 12.65 4.63
CA LEU A 94 -9.11 12.52 4.07
C LEU A 94 -10.13 12.38 5.20
N SER A 95 -11.28 13.05 5.03
CA SER A 95 -12.47 12.76 5.82
C SER A 95 -13.15 11.47 5.31
N ARG A 96 -14.23 11.03 5.98
CA ARG A 96 -15.06 9.93 5.47
C ARG A 96 -15.61 10.25 4.07
N GLN A 97 -16.10 11.48 3.86
CA GLN A 97 -16.56 11.95 2.56
C GLN A 97 -15.42 11.95 1.53
N GLY A 98 -14.22 12.40 1.92
CA GLY A 98 -13.03 12.39 1.05
C GLY A 98 -12.63 10.98 0.59
N ILE A 99 -12.72 10.00 1.47
CA ILE A 99 -12.48 8.59 1.13
C ILE A 99 -13.49 8.10 0.08
N ASP A 100 -14.78 8.43 0.26
CA ASP A 100 -15.81 8.07 -0.70
C ASP A 100 -15.60 8.77 -2.06
N THR A 101 -15.16 10.03 -2.04
CA THR A 101 -14.84 10.79 -3.25
C THR A 101 -13.63 10.19 -3.98
N VAL A 102 -12.56 9.85 -3.27
CA VAL A 102 -11.36 9.21 -3.84
C VAL A 102 -11.70 7.84 -4.43
N SER A 103 -12.54 7.06 -3.77
CA SER A 103 -13.01 5.77 -4.32
C SER A 103 -13.70 5.95 -5.68
N LYS A 104 -14.54 6.97 -5.85
CA LYS A 104 -15.19 7.28 -7.14
C LYS A 104 -14.17 7.76 -8.19
N ILE A 105 -13.18 8.54 -7.80
CA ILE A 105 -12.10 8.98 -8.68
C ILE A 105 -11.31 7.78 -9.20
N HIS A 106 -10.95 6.83 -8.33
CA HIS A 106 -10.26 5.60 -8.71
C HIS A 106 -11.12 4.75 -9.67
N ALA A 107 -12.40 4.55 -9.37
CA ALA A 107 -13.30 3.81 -10.24
C ALA A 107 -13.41 4.45 -11.65
N PHE A 108 -13.48 5.78 -11.71
CA PHE A 108 -13.47 6.50 -12.99
C PHE A 108 -12.14 6.29 -13.73
N GLY A 109 -11.01 6.47 -13.06
CA GLY A 109 -9.67 6.28 -13.64
C GLY A 109 -9.48 4.85 -14.18
N ASN A 110 -9.84 3.85 -13.39
CA ASN A 110 -9.78 2.44 -13.78
C ASN A 110 -10.63 2.17 -15.02
N THR A 111 -11.85 2.71 -15.09
CA THR A 111 -12.71 2.57 -16.25
C THR A 111 -12.10 3.21 -17.51
N GLN A 112 -11.47 4.37 -17.38
CA GLN A 112 -10.82 5.03 -18.52
C GLN A 112 -9.57 4.25 -18.99
N ALA A 113 -8.76 3.75 -18.06
CA ALA A 113 -7.60 2.93 -18.36
C ALA A 113 -8.02 1.62 -19.04
N ALA A 114 -8.97 0.89 -18.47
CA ALA A 114 -9.47 -0.36 -19.03
C ALA A 114 -9.94 -0.20 -20.49
N LYS A 115 -10.75 0.81 -20.80
CA LYS A 115 -11.20 1.11 -22.17
C LYS A 115 -10.06 1.36 -23.16
N ALA A 116 -8.94 1.89 -22.70
CA ALA A 116 -7.76 2.10 -23.55
C ALA A 116 -6.99 0.78 -23.78
N LEU A 117 -6.89 -0.03 -22.72
CA LEU A 117 -6.12 -1.28 -22.69
C LEU A 117 -6.85 -2.44 -23.39
N GLU A 118 -8.19 -2.49 -23.35
CA GLU A 118 -9.02 -3.50 -24.05
C GLU A 118 -8.74 -3.61 -25.55
N LYS A 119 -8.11 -2.60 -26.13
CA LYS A 119 -7.74 -2.57 -27.57
C LYS A 119 -6.34 -3.09 -27.86
N MET A 120 -5.62 -3.53 -26.84
CA MET A 120 -4.25 -4.01 -26.93
C MET A 120 -4.22 -5.53 -26.76
N ASP A 121 -3.34 -6.20 -27.50
CA ASP A 121 -2.96 -7.56 -27.19
C ASP A 121 -1.97 -7.60 -26.00
N ASP A 122 -1.73 -8.79 -25.47
CA ASP A 122 -0.89 -8.97 -24.27
C ASP A 122 0.54 -8.43 -24.43
N GLU A 123 1.11 -8.50 -25.65
CA GLU A 123 2.45 -8.00 -25.93
C GLU A 123 2.47 -6.47 -25.97
N SER A 124 1.53 -5.86 -26.67
CA SER A 124 1.35 -4.41 -26.71
C SER A 124 1.05 -3.83 -25.33
N LEU A 125 0.28 -4.55 -24.51
CA LEU A 125 -0.04 -4.17 -23.13
C LEU A 125 1.24 -4.08 -22.27
N LYS A 126 2.10 -5.11 -22.31
CA LYS A 126 3.39 -5.12 -21.60
C LYS A 126 4.29 -3.97 -22.02
N VAL A 127 4.42 -3.76 -23.35
CA VAL A 127 5.23 -2.66 -23.90
C VAL A 127 4.69 -1.29 -23.48
N ALA A 128 3.36 -1.11 -23.47
CA ALA A 128 2.74 0.16 -23.07
C ALA A 128 2.98 0.46 -21.58
N ILE A 129 2.81 -0.52 -20.69
CA ILE A 129 3.06 -0.37 -19.25
C ILE A 129 4.52 -0.02 -19.01
N GLN A 130 5.46 -0.81 -19.52
CA GLN A 130 6.91 -0.56 -19.37
C GLN A 130 7.33 0.81 -19.92
N GLY A 131 6.82 1.19 -21.09
CA GLY A 131 7.15 2.47 -21.70
C GLY A 131 6.61 3.67 -20.90
N LEU A 132 5.41 3.56 -20.33
CA LEU A 132 4.83 4.60 -19.47
C LEU A 132 5.62 4.74 -18.17
N ASP A 133 5.97 3.63 -17.52
CA ASP A 133 6.74 3.63 -16.27
C ASP A 133 8.13 4.24 -16.48
N LEU A 134 8.84 3.81 -17.51
CA LEU A 134 10.16 4.36 -17.85
C LEU A 134 10.11 5.85 -18.15
N TYR A 135 9.11 6.29 -18.93
CA TYR A 135 8.97 7.70 -19.26
C TYR A 135 8.56 8.55 -18.06
N ALA A 136 7.58 8.10 -17.27
CA ALA A 136 7.14 8.79 -16.07
C ALA A 136 8.28 8.94 -15.05
N SER A 137 9.02 7.85 -14.80
CA SER A 137 10.19 7.86 -13.91
C SER A 137 11.26 8.84 -14.36
N SER A 138 11.50 8.95 -15.67
CA SER A 138 12.50 9.89 -16.22
C SER A 138 12.14 11.37 -16.10
N LEU A 139 10.88 11.70 -15.75
CA LEU A 139 10.43 13.07 -15.50
C LEU A 139 10.65 13.52 -14.05
N LEU A 140 10.97 12.58 -13.16
CA LEU A 140 11.26 12.91 -11.76
C LEU A 140 12.63 13.60 -11.65
N PRO A 141 12.82 14.56 -10.71
CA PRO A 141 14.13 15.16 -10.47
C PRO A 141 15.19 14.13 -10.08
N ASP A 142 16.46 14.36 -10.43
CA ASP A 142 17.58 13.43 -10.13
C ASP A 142 17.69 13.01 -8.65
N ARG A 143 17.16 13.79 -7.72
CA ARG A 143 17.02 13.41 -6.30
C ARG A 143 15.91 12.39 -6.02
N GLU A 144 14.97 12.25 -6.94
CA GLU A 144 13.89 11.23 -6.90
C GLU A 144 14.20 10.08 -7.89
N ILE A 145 15.10 10.30 -8.88
CA ILE A 145 15.65 9.26 -9.77
C ILE A 145 16.72 8.41 -9.06
N SER A 146 17.26 8.89 -7.93
CA SER A 146 18.03 8.00 -7.08
C SER A 146 17.10 6.91 -6.59
N ILE A 147 17.06 5.89 -7.41
CA ILE A 147 16.35 4.64 -7.23
C ILE A 147 14.87 4.77 -7.64
N SER A 148 14.52 4.38 -8.87
CA SER A 148 13.33 3.57 -9.04
C SER A 148 13.54 2.38 -8.12
N ASN A 149 13.21 2.55 -6.85
CA ASN A 149 13.05 1.46 -5.91
C ASN A 149 11.78 0.75 -6.37
N GLU A 150 11.85 0.12 -7.54
CA GLU A 150 10.78 -0.67 -8.08
C GLU A 150 10.49 -1.75 -7.05
N ILE A 151 9.38 -1.56 -6.35
CA ILE A 151 8.94 -2.54 -5.38
C ILE A 151 8.10 -3.52 -6.17
N THR A 152 8.63 -4.71 -6.32
CA THR A 152 7.94 -5.81 -6.96
C THR A 152 7.40 -6.77 -5.92
N ILE A 153 6.18 -7.26 -6.13
CA ILE A 153 5.59 -8.31 -5.29
C ILE A 153 5.78 -9.64 -6.00
N HIS A 154 6.35 -10.57 -5.30
CA HIS A 154 6.59 -11.93 -5.73
C HIS A 154 5.78 -12.90 -4.88
N GLU A 155 5.54 -14.09 -5.39
CA GLU A 155 4.82 -15.14 -4.68
C GLU A 155 5.64 -16.44 -4.60
N GLY A 156 5.36 -17.26 -3.60
CA GLY A 156 6.07 -18.49 -3.34
C GLY A 156 7.39 -18.29 -2.59
N TYR A 157 8.27 -19.27 -2.68
CA TYR A 157 9.56 -19.27 -1.98
C TYR A 157 10.69 -18.73 -2.86
N GLU A 158 11.55 -17.92 -2.26
CA GLU A 158 12.85 -17.52 -2.81
C GLU A 158 13.94 -17.75 -1.77
N ASN A 159 15.16 -18.03 -2.24
CA ASN A 159 16.32 -18.15 -1.35
C ASN A 159 16.51 -16.89 -0.48
N LYS A 160 16.80 -17.05 0.79
CA LYS A 160 16.88 -16.04 1.85
C LYS A 160 15.54 -15.53 2.39
N LEU A 161 14.38 -15.92 1.84
CA LEU A 161 13.07 -15.46 2.33
C LEU A 161 12.88 -15.75 3.82
N ILE A 162 13.15 -16.99 4.26
CA ILE A 162 12.99 -17.41 5.67
C ILE A 162 13.84 -16.54 6.59
N GLY A 163 15.13 -16.41 6.28
CA GLY A 163 16.05 -15.63 7.10
C GLY A 163 15.69 -14.14 7.16
N THR A 164 15.32 -13.55 6.02
CA THR A 164 14.98 -12.13 5.96
C THR A 164 13.68 -11.82 6.70
N ILE A 165 12.63 -12.61 6.53
CA ILE A 165 11.36 -12.39 7.24
C ILE A 165 11.53 -12.59 8.73
N THR A 166 12.32 -13.58 9.16
CA THR A 166 12.65 -13.80 10.57
C THR A 166 13.42 -12.61 11.15
N SER A 167 14.44 -12.11 10.45
CA SER A 167 15.26 -10.96 10.88
C SER A 167 14.39 -9.70 11.02
N LEU A 168 13.57 -9.38 10.03
CA LEU A 168 12.67 -8.22 10.08
C LEU A 168 11.73 -8.28 11.29
N HIS A 169 11.13 -9.43 11.57
CA HIS A 169 10.28 -9.59 12.76
C HIS A 169 11.07 -9.42 14.05
N SER A 170 12.25 -10.04 14.15
CA SER A 170 13.09 -9.98 15.34
C SER A 170 13.55 -8.55 15.63
N GLU A 171 14.06 -7.85 14.63
CA GLU A 171 14.55 -6.47 14.76
C GLU A 171 13.41 -5.52 15.19
N ILE A 172 12.31 -5.51 14.44
CA ILE A 172 11.20 -4.58 14.67
C ILE A 172 10.54 -4.82 16.04
N TYR A 173 10.29 -6.08 16.39
CA TYR A 173 9.51 -6.39 17.60
C TYR A 173 10.37 -6.43 18.84
N SER A 174 11.69 -6.57 18.71
CA SER A 174 12.64 -6.30 19.78
C SER A 174 12.57 -4.83 20.24
N GLU A 175 12.53 -3.89 19.29
CA GLU A 175 12.42 -2.46 19.59
C GLU A 175 11.03 -2.08 20.18
N ILE A 176 9.95 -2.63 19.63
CA ILE A 176 8.58 -2.25 20.00
C ILE A 176 8.13 -2.91 21.32
N ALA A 177 8.49 -4.17 21.53
CA ALA A 177 7.93 -5.01 22.61
C ALA A 177 8.98 -5.72 23.46
N GLY A 178 10.28 -5.53 23.19
CA GLY A 178 11.36 -6.20 23.90
C GLY A 178 11.44 -7.69 23.65
N PHE A 179 10.93 -8.18 22.50
CA PHE A 179 11.01 -9.59 22.15
C PHE A 179 12.46 -9.99 21.89
N GLY A 180 12.85 -11.15 22.37
CA GLY A 180 14.22 -11.66 22.27
C GLY A 180 14.29 -13.00 21.53
N ALA A 181 15.35 -13.78 21.83
CA ALA A 181 15.70 -15.03 21.16
C ALA A 181 14.54 -16.05 21.08
N TYR A 182 13.67 -16.09 22.08
CA TYR A 182 12.49 -16.98 22.06
C TYR A 182 11.57 -16.64 20.86
N PHE A 183 11.27 -15.35 20.68
CA PHE A 183 10.42 -14.91 19.59
C PHE A 183 11.06 -15.16 18.22
N GLU A 184 12.34 -14.83 18.07
CA GLU A 184 13.10 -15.08 16.84
C GLU A 184 13.09 -16.57 16.46
N ALA A 185 13.38 -17.44 17.43
CA ALA A 185 13.33 -18.88 17.23
C ALA A 185 11.93 -19.40 16.88
N LEU A 186 10.89 -18.83 17.51
CA LEU A 186 9.49 -19.15 17.21
C LEU A 186 9.11 -18.78 15.78
N VAL A 187 9.43 -17.56 15.35
CA VAL A 187 9.17 -17.09 13.98
C VAL A 187 9.94 -17.94 12.98
N GLY A 188 11.24 -18.11 13.17
CA GLY A 188 12.10 -18.85 12.25
C GLY A 188 11.66 -20.31 12.09
N ARG A 189 11.36 -21.00 13.19
CA ARG A 189 10.86 -22.37 13.16
C ARG A 189 9.51 -22.47 12.43
N ASN A 190 8.51 -21.71 12.85
CA ASN A 190 7.16 -21.85 12.32
C ASN A 190 7.10 -21.41 10.85
N PHE A 191 7.87 -20.38 10.46
CA PHE A 191 7.92 -19.96 9.07
C PHE A 191 8.66 -20.98 8.18
N SER A 192 9.71 -21.64 8.71
CA SER A 192 10.39 -22.73 8.00
C SER A 192 9.46 -23.93 7.79
N GLU A 193 8.73 -24.35 8.81
CA GLU A 193 7.74 -25.44 8.73
C GLU A 193 6.64 -25.10 7.70
N PHE A 194 6.14 -23.87 7.68
CA PHE A 194 5.17 -23.41 6.70
C PHE A 194 5.74 -23.45 5.27
N ILE A 195 6.96 -22.95 5.06
CA ILE A 195 7.60 -22.97 3.73
C ILE A 195 7.86 -24.38 3.22
N MET A 196 8.14 -25.32 4.09
CA MET A 196 8.26 -26.75 3.69
C MET A 196 6.94 -27.35 3.21
N ASN A 197 5.80 -26.72 3.54
CA ASN A 197 4.46 -27.11 3.13
C ASN A 197 3.82 -26.09 2.16
N ILE A 198 4.62 -25.27 1.48
CA ILE A 198 4.13 -24.20 0.62
C ILE A 198 3.38 -24.71 -0.62
N ASP A 199 3.66 -25.91 -1.06
CA ASP A 199 2.98 -26.56 -2.20
C ASP A 199 1.53 -26.99 -1.89
N ASN A 200 1.12 -26.90 -0.62
CA ASN A 200 -0.28 -27.14 -0.27
C ASN A 200 -1.16 -26.04 -0.88
N ILE A 201 -2.24 -26.45 -1.53
CA ILE A 201 -3.13 -25.57 -2.29
C ILE A 201 -3.76 -24.45 -1.45
N ASN A 202 -3.82 -24.61 -0.12
CA ASN A 202 -4.39 -23.63 0.81
C ASN A 202 -3.32 -22.69 1.40
N ASN A 203 -2.05 -22.88 1.05
CA ASN A 203 -0.92 -22.10 1.54
C ASN A 203 -0.40 -21.16 0.45
N GLN A 204 -0.07 -19.93 0.81
CA GLN A 204 0.61 -19.01 -0.09
C GLN A 204 1.40 -17.96 0.69
N THR A 205 2.51 -17.54 0.14
CA THR A 205 3.30 -16.43 0.66
C THR A 205 3.61 -15.43 -0.45
N TRP A 206 3.60 -14.15 -0.08
CA TRP A 206 4.05 -13.05 -0.94
C TRP A 206 5.12 -12.27 -0.22
N TYR A 207 6.07 -11.79 -0.98
CA TYR A 207 7.12 -10.93 -0.48
C TYR A 207 7.39 -9.78 -1.44
N ALA A 208 7.74 -8.63 -0.85
CA ALA A 208 8.13 -7.43 -1.58
C ALA A 208 9.64 -7.40 -1.74
N LYS A 209 10.12 -7.11 -2.94
CA LYS A 209 11.53 -6.82 -3.22
C LYS A 209 11.73 -5.36 -3.61
N GLN A 210 12.84 -4.82 -3.17
CA GLN A 210 13.35 -3.52 -3.59
C GLN A 210 14.84 -3.69 -3.89
N ASN A 211 15.26 -3.40 -5.14
CA ASN A 211 16.66 -3.59 -5.57
C ASN A 211 17.21 -4.98 -5.19
N GLU A 212 16.50 -6.03 -5.55
CA GLU A 212 16.83 -7.43 -5.26
C GLU A 212 16.87 -7.81 -3.76
N LYS A 213 16.55 -6.90 -2.83
CA LYS A 213 16.41 -7.19 -1.41
C LYS A 213 14.96 -7.45 -1.05
N ILE A 214 14.69 -8.51 -0.32
CA ILE A 214 13.39 -8.76 0.29
C ILE A 214 13.22 -7.72 1.42
N VAL A 215 12.11 -6.99 1.37
CA VAL A 215 11.85 -5.85 2.25
C VAL A 215 10.51 -5.95 2.99
N GLY A 216 9.84 -7.06 2.86
CA GLY A 216 8.62 -7.38 3.59
C GLY A 216 7.95 -8.62 3.04
N GLY A 217 6.98 -9.14 3.78
CA GLY A 217 6.22 -10.31 3.37
C GLY A 217 4.90 -10.44 4.11
N ILE A 218 4.07 -11.35 3.62
CA ILE A 218 2.80 -11.78 4.20
C ILE A 218 2.51 -13.20 3.74
N SER A 219 1.87 -14.00 4.59
CA SER A 219 1.49 -15.36 4.22
C SER A 219 0.07 -15.69 4.65
N ILE A 220 -0.54 -16.59 3.90
CA ILE A 220 -1.79 -17.26 4.25
C ILE A 220 -1.48 -18.72 4.48
N ASP A 221 -1.80 -19.20 5.69
CA ASP A 221 -1.73 -20.59 6.10
C ASP A 221 -3.17 -21.11 6.25
N GLY A 222 -3.61 -21.88 5.29
CA GLY A 222 -4.97 -22.42 5.26
C GLY A 222 -5.12 -23.77 5.93
N ASN A 223 -4.05 -24.27 6.60
CA ASN A 223 -4.05 -25.56 7.27
C ASN A 223 -3.77 -25.47 8.78
N ASP A 224 -3.55 -24.26 9.30
CA ASP A 224 -3.23 -24.01 10.71
C ASP A 224 -4.47 -23.90 11.61
N LEU A 225 -5.65 -23.72 11.00
CA LEU A 225 -6.94 -23.54 11.69
C LEU A 225 -7.97 -24.57 11.19
N GLU A 226 -9.24 -24.35 11.54
CA GLU A 226 -10.35 -25.20 11.11
C GLU A 226 -10.63 -25.02 9.60
N GLU A 227 -11.33 -26.01 9.02
CA GLU A 227 -11.70 -25.98 7.61
C GLU A 227 -12.49 -24.71 7.27
N GLY A 228 -12.10 -24.07 6.17
CA GLY A 228 -12.70 -22.80 5.73
C GLY A 228 -12.12 -21.56 6.41
N GLN A 229 -11.18 -21.71 7.37
CA GLN A 229 -10.50 -20.60 8.01
C GLN A 229 -9.06 -20.47 7.52
N ALA A 230 -8.64 -19.25 7.19
CA ALA A 230 -7.27 -18.92 6.82
C ALA A 230 -6.57 -18.18 7.96
N HIS A 231 -5.32 -18.47 8.21
CA HIS A 231 -4.47 -17.75 9.15
C HIS A 231 -3.52 -16.81 8.39
N LEU A 232 -3.72 -15.50 8.51
CA LEU A 232 -2.80 -14.51 7.99
C LEU A 232 -1.62 -14.36 8.95
N ARG A 233 -0.41 -14.67 8.46
CA ARG A 233 0.82 -14.75 9.28
C ARG A 233 1.99 -14.01 8.63
N TRP A 234 3.02 -13.79 9.42
CA TRP A 234 4.32 -13.22 8.99
C TRP A 234 4.19 -11.96 8.15
N PHE A 235 3.23 -11.10 8.53
CA PHE A 235 3.05 -9.81 7.89
C PHE A 235 4.03 -8.81 8.49
N VAL A 236 5.02 -8.42 7.71
CA VAL A 236 6.07 -7.48 8.10
C VAL A 236 6.51 -6.66 6.88
N VAL A 237 6.86 -5.39 7.11
CA VAL A 237 7.47 -4.50 6.12
C VAL A 237 8.59 -3.74 6.80
N ASP A 238 9.74 -3.67 6.16
CA ASP A 238 10.92 -2.91 6.62
C ASP A 238 10.51 -1.46 6.96
N PRO A 239 10.77 -0.99 8.19
CA PRO A 239 10.39 0.36 8.63
C PRO A 239 10.99 1.47 7.76
N THR A 240 12.16 1.26 7.15
CA THR A 240 12.85 2.26 6.34
C THR A 240 12.12 2.58 5.04
N ILE A 241 11.21 1.68 4.61
CA ILE A 241 10.45 1.82 3.37
C ILE A 241 8.94 1.85 3.59
N GLN A 242 8.48 1.93 4.83
CA GLN A 242 7.08 2.13 5.16
C GLN A 242 6.54 3.41 4.49
N SER A 243 5.24 3.48 4.30
CA SER A 243 4.54 4.58 3.60
C SER A 243 4.60 4.56 2.06
N LYS A 244 5.26 3.58 1.44
CA LYS A 244 5.25 3.37 -0.02
C LYS A 244 4.10 2.45 -0.50
N GLY A 245 3.11 2.18 0.33
CA GLY A 245 1.96 1.35 -0.01
C GLY A 245 2.21 -0.17 -0.04
N ILE A 246 3.42 -0.64 0.30
CA ILE A 246 3.81 -2.06 0.25
C ILE A 246 2.88 -2.94 1.08
N GLY A 247 2.60 -2.53 2.32
CA GLY A 247 1.71 -3.29 3.19
C GLY A 247 0.29 -3.41 2.63
N LYS A 248 -0.20 -2.37 1.94
CA LYS A 248 -1.50 -2.42 1.25
C LYS A 248 -1.49 -3.42 0.09
N LEU A 249 -0.41 -3.43 -0.71
CA LEU A 249 -0.27 -4.36 -1.84
C LEU A 249 -0.16 -5.81 -1.38
N LEU A 250 0.64 -6.09 -0.36
CA LEU A 250 0.75 -7.41 0.25
C LEU A 250 -0.59 -7.88 0.80
N MET A 251 -1.28 -7.03 1.56
CA MET A 251 -2.60 -7.32 2.10
C MET A 251 -3.64 -7.58 1.00
N LEU A 252 -3.63 -6.78 -0.07
CA LEU A 252 -4.52 -6.97 -1.21
C LEU A 252 -4.33 -8.35 -1.83
N LYS A 253 -3.08 -8.78 -2.08
CA LYS A 253 -2.76 -10.11 -2.62
C LYS A 253 -3.25 -11.23 -1.70
N ALA A 254 -3.01 -11.11 -0.40
CA ALA A 254 -3.45 -12.11 0.58
C ALA A 254 -4.98 -12.22 0.62
N MET A 255 -5.69 -11.09 0.56
CA MET A 255 -7.16 -11.11 0.61
C MET A 255 -7.77 -11.65 -0.69
N GLN A 256 -7.23 -11.27 -1.86
CA GLN A 256 -7.64 -11.85 -3.14
C GLN A 256 -7.49 -13.37 -3.15
N TYR A 257 -6.37 -13.88 -2.69
CA TYR A 257 -6.15 -15.33 -2.59
C TYR A 257 -7.17 -16.01 -1.68
N CYS A 258 -7.49 -15.42 -0.52
CA CYS A 258 -8.48 -15.98 0.39
C CYS A 258 -9.88 -16.01 -0.25
N GLU A 259 -10.26 -14.98 -1.02
CA GLU A 259 -11.51 -14.92 -1.77
C GLU A 259 -11.53 -15.95 -2.91
N GLU A 260 -10.44 -16.09 -3.67
CA GLU A 260 -10.31 -17.09 -4.77
C GLU A 260 -10.31 -18.54 -4.29
N ARG A 261 -9.97 -18.78 -3.02
CA ARG A 261 -9.94 -20.11 -2.37
C ARG A 261 -11.18 -20.41 -1.53
N ASP A 262 -12.21 -19.55 -1.60
CA ASP A 262 -13.47 -19.73 -0.89
C ASP A 262 -13.33 -19.87 0.64
N PHE A 263 -12.27 -19.31 1.24
CA PHE A 263 -12.21 -19.22 2.68
C PHE A 263 -13.41 -18.42 3.22
N LYS A 264 -13.91 -18.80 4.38
CA LYS A 264 -15.04 -18.13 5.03
C LYS A 264 -14.58 -17.05 5.98
N GLU A 265 -13.46 -17.26 6.61
CA GLU A 265 -12.88 -16.36 7.60
C GLU A 265 -11.36 -16.26 7.43
N VAL A 266 -10.82 -15.07 7.70
CA VAL A 266 -9.37 -14.85 7.83
C VAL A 266 -9.08 -14.37 9.23
N HIS A 267 -8.23 -15.08 9.93
CA HIS A 267 -7.82 -14.81 11.31
C HIS A 267 -6.38 -14.29 11.33
N LEU A 268 -6.06 -13.42 12.26
CA LEU A 268 -4.68 -13.03 12.56
C LEU A 268 -4.49 -12.77 14.06
N TRP A 269 -3.28 -13.02 14.54
CA TRP A 269 -2.87 -12.72 15.90
C TRP A 269 -1.76 -11.67 15.88
N THR A 270 -1.85 -10.74 16.80
CA THR A 270 -0.92 -9.61 16.92
C THR A 270 -0.89 -9.14 18.39
N PHE A 271 -0.33 -7.98 18.65
CA PHE A 271 -0.32 -7.38 19.98
C PHE A 271 -0.49 -5.85 19.90
N LYS A 272 -0.81 -5.23 21.02
CA LYS A 272 -0.97 -3.77 21.12
C LYS A 272 0.39 -3.07 20.94
N GLY A 273 0.41 -1.98 20.14
CA GLY A 273 1.61 -1.18 19.83
C GLY A 273 1.92 -1.11 18.34
N LEU A 274 1.25 -1.89 17.51
CA LEU A 274 1.42 -1.93 16.06
C LEU A 274 0.33 -1.10 15.36
N GLU A 275 0.31 0.24 15.60
CA GLU A 275 -0.78 1.11 15.15
C GLU A 275 -0.94 1.19 13.63
N ALA A 276 0.15 1.13 12.87
CA ALA A 276 0.10 1.12 11.40
C ALA A 276 -0.56 -0.17 10.88
N ALA A 277 -0.19 -1.32 11.44
CA ALA A 277 -0.77 -2.62 11.10
C ALA A 277 -2.25 -2.67 11.51
N ARG A 278 -2.60 -2.21 12.72
CA ARG A 278 -3.98 -2.12 13.19
C ARG A 278 -4.88 -1.35 12.21
N LYS A 279 -4.46 -0.14 11.81
CA LYS A 279 -5.20 0.67 10.82
C LYS A 279 -5.38 -0.05 9.49
N LEU A 280 -4.39 -0.82 9.08
CA LEU A 280 -4.46 -1.59 7.84
C LEU A 280 -5.44 -2.77 7.98
N TYR A 281 -5.45 -3.46 9.11
CA TYR A 281 -6.41 -4.52 9.38
C TYR A 281 -7.84 -3.99 9.39
N GLU A 282 -8.12 -2.91 10.13
CA GLU A 282 -9.45 -2.29 10.21
C GLU A 282 -9.94 -1.81 8.82
N ARG A 283 -9.07 -1.22 8.00
CA ARG A 283 -9.40 -0.83 6.62
C ARG A 283 -9.76 -2.02 5.72
N ASN A 284 -9.18 -3.19 6.01
CA ASN A 284 -9.49 -4.43 5.31
C ASN A 284 -10.60 -5.24 5.99
N LYS A 285 -11.45 -4.58 6.82
CA LYS A 285 -12.62 -5.15 7.48
C LYS A 285 -12.29 -6.27 8.49
N PHE A 286 -11.09 -6.27 9.05
CA PHE A 286 -10.79 -7.11 10.19
C PHE A 286 -11.34 -6.47 11.46
N GLU A 287 -12.04 -7.24 12.28
CA GLU A 287 -12.60 -6.83 13.56
C GLU A 287 -11.82 -7.44 14.71
N LEU A 288 -11.58 -6.67 15.77
CA LEU A 288 -10.97 -7.16 16.99
C LEU A 288 -11.99 -8.02 17.73
N VAL A 289 -11.72 -9.32 17.84
CA VAL A 289 -12.63 -10.29 18.49
C VAL A 289 -12.14 -10.76 19.86
N HIS A 290 -10.85 -10.63 20.15
CA HIS A 290 -10.29 -11.02 21.44
C HIS A 290 -9.07 -10.17 21.80
N GLU A 291 -8.93 -9.81 23.06
CA GLU A 291 -7.78 -9.09 23.60
C GLU A 291 -7.52 -9.56 25.04
N GLU A 292 -6.30 -10.02 25.31
CA GLU A 292 -5.88 -10.46 26.65
C GLU A 292 -4.38 -10.26 26.87
N TRP A 293 -3.98 -10.19 28.14
CA TRP A 293 -2.57 -10.19 28.51
C TRP A 293 -1.99 -11.60 28.41
N GLY A 294 -0.98 -11.78 27.59
CA GLY A 294 -0.34 -13.06 27.36
C GLY A 294 1.18 -12.97 27.24
N THR A 295 1.81 -14.13 27.11
CA THR A 295 3.27 -14.29 26.95
C THR A 295 3.64 -15.16 25.78
N ARG A 296 2.71 -15.37 24.84
CA ARG A 296 2.87 -16.22 23.65
C ARG A 296 4.18 -15.94 22.87
N TYR A 297 4.58 -14.66 22.87
CA TYR A 297 5.73 -14.17 22.12
C TYR A 297 7.02 -14.06 22.97
N GLY A 298 7.04 -14.61 24.18
CA GLY A 298 8.19 -14.59 25.06
C GLY A 298 8.33 -13.35 25.96
N ALA A 299 7.47 -12.36 25.81
CA ALA A 299 7.32 -11.20 26.71
C ALA A 299 5.84 -10.93 26.96
N LYS A 300 5.53 -10.29 28.07
CA LYS A 300 4.14 -9.96 28.45
C LYS A 300 3.63 -8.77 27.64
N VAL A 301 2.69 -9.04 26.74
CA VAL A 301 2.04 -8.04 25.88
C VAL A 301 0.52 -8.19 25.91
N LEU A 302 -0.20 -7.16 25.50
CA LEU A 302 -1.64 -7.26 25.28
C LEU A 302 -1.87 -7.89 23.91
N GLU A 303 -2.10 -9.19 23.89
CA GLU A 303 -2.33 -9.99 22.68
C GLU A 303 -3.69 -9.67 22.08
N ARG A 304 -3.81 -9.68 20.78
CA ARG A 304 -5.00 -9.37 20.01
C ARG A 304 -5.27 -10.38 18.93
N LYS A 305 -6.51 -10.79 18.80
CA LYS A 305 -7.01 -11.59 17.69
C LYS A 305 -7.97 -10.76 16.86
N TYR A 306 -7.73 -10.70 15.57
CA TYR A 306 -8.64 -10.08 14.60
C TYR A 306 -9.19 -11.14 13.67
N VAL A 307 -10.43 -10.94 13.22
CA VAL A 307 -11.10 -11.82 12.27
C VAL A 307 -11.75 -10.97 11.17
N ARG A 308 -11.66 -11.42 9.95
CA ARG A 308 -12.44 -10.91 8.80
C ARG A 308 -13.31 -12.04 8.27
N VAL A 309 -14.61 -11.84 8.23
CA VAL A 309 -15.55 -12.72 7.52
C VAL A 309 -15.54 -12.37 6.05
N LEU A 310 -15.40 -13.36 5.18
CA LEU A 310 -15.49 -13.25 3.73
C LEU A 310 -16.90 -13.63 3.28
N SER A 311 -17.44 -12.87 2.35
CA SER A 311 -18.82 -13.03 1.84
C SER A 311 -18.85 -13.74 0.50
#